data_114f21f9ece529ec8cf0125999d29972
#
_entry.id   114f21f9ece529ec8cf0125999d29972
#
_cell.length_a   1.000
_cell.length_b   1.000
_cell.length_c   1.000
_cell.angle_alpha   90.00
_cell.angle_beta   90.00
_cell.angle_gamma   90.00
#
_symmetry.space_group_name_H-M   'P 1'
#
loop_
_entity.id
_entity.type
_entity.pdbx_description
1 polymer ?
#
loop_
_entity_poly.entity_id
_entity_poly.type
_entity_poly.pdbx_seq_one_letter_code
_entity_poly.pdbx_strand_id
1 'polypeptide(L)'
;LGLEGAHSAEIDPDTPHPVIDLLPDQYETEDMGGTMRLGAHETEIEADTLAAEVYDADSCTERHRHRYEVNPEYIERLEADGLTFSGRADNRMEILERGDHPFFFGTQAHPEFRSRPDRASPPFVALVEAVLGSTDTTERNADVRL
;
A
#
# COMPACT_ATOMS: atom_id res chain seq x y z
N LEU A 1 10.60 8.99 -9.81
CA LEU A 1 10.01 10.11 -10.60
C LEU A 1 10.86 11.39 -10.57
N GLY A 2 11.78 11.54 -9.62
CA GLY A 2 12.56 12.77 -9.49
C GLY A 2 11.72 14.02 -9.15
N LEU A 3 10.60 13.85 -8.47
CA LEU A 3 9.75 14.93 -8.00
C LEU A 3 10.37 15.55 -6.74
N GLU A 4 11.15 16.60 -6.92
CA GLU A 4 11.80 17.28 -5.80
C GLU A 4 10.75 17.91 -4.87
N GLY A 5 10.85 17.61 -3.57
CA GLY A 5 9.91 18.09 -2.57
C GLY A 5 8.57 17.36 -2.52
N ALA A 6 8.40 16.21 -3.19
CA ALA A 6 7.18 15.41 -3.11
C ALA A 6 6.92 14.97 -1.65
N HIS A 7 5.70 15.20 -1.18
CA HIS A 7 5.32 14.94 0.20
C HIS A 7 3.82 14.63 0.34
N SER A 8 3.40 14.25 1.54
CA SER A 8 2.00 14.28 1.94
C SER A 8 1.59 15.69 2.35
N ALA A 9 0.47 16.19 1.82
CA ALA A 9 -0.11 17.47 2.22
C ALA A 9 -0.57 17.48 3.69
N GLU A 10 -0.73 16.31 4.32
CA GLU A 10 -0.99 16.21 5.76
C GLU A 10 0.17 16.73 6.60
N ILE A 11 1.41 16.54 6.13
CA ILE A 11 2.63 16.88 6.85
C ILE A 11 3.21 18.20 6.36
N ASP A 12 3.20 18.42 5.05
CA ASP A 12 3.62 19.67 4.40
C ASP A 12 2.54 20.17 3.45
N PRO A 13 1.65 21.06 3.92
CA PRO A 13 0.56 21.58 3.09
C PRO A 13 1.03 22.43 1.89
N ASP A 14 2.26 22.93 1.94
CA ASP A 14 2.85 23.77 0.90
C ASP A 14 3.75 22.99 -0.07
N THR A 15 3.74 21.66 0.00
CA THR A 15 4.54 20.81 -0.89
C THR A 15 4.22 21.08 -2.37
N PRO A 16 5.25 21.21 -3.23
CA PRO A 16 5.03 21.40 -4.67
C PRO A 16 4.45 20.16 -5.37
N HIS A 17 4.52 18.99 -4.72
CA HIS A 17 4.02 17.73 -5.25
C HIS A 17 3.27 16.96 -4.15
N PRO A 18 1.99 17.28 -3.89
CA PRO A 18 1.18 16.58 -2.89
C PRO A 18 0.72 15.22 -3.43
N VAL A 19 1.61 14.22 -3.39
CA VAL A 19 1.33 12.85 -3.87
C VAL A 19 0.31 12.13 -2.98
N ILE A 20 0.17 12.57 -1.73
CA ILE A 20 -0.90 12.19 -0.80
C ILE A 20 -1.63 13.47 -0.41
N ASP A 21 -2.95 13.50 -0.61
CA ASP A 21 -3.78 14.68 -0.40
C ASP A 21 -5.21 14.30 -0.01
N LEU A 22 -6.04 15.30 0.27
CA LEU A 22 -7.48 15.13 0.37
C LEU A 22 -8.08 14.93 -1.02
N LEU A 23 -9.07 14.05 -1.14
CA LEU A 23 -9.83 13.95 -2.38
C LEU A 23 -10.75 15.16 -2.55
N PRO A 24 -11.11 15.53 -3.80
CA PRO A 24 -11.95 16.70 -4.07
C PRO A 24 -13.28 16.72 -3.30
N ASP A 25 -13.90 15.57 -3.13
CA ASP A 25 -15.14 15.38 -2.36
C ASP A 25 -14.97 15.64 -0.84
N GLN A 26 -13.75 15.56 -0.33
CA GLN A 26 -13.43 15.82 1.06
C GLN A 26 -13.23 17.30 1.36
N TYR A 27 -12.79 18.10 0.39
CA TYR A 27 -12.65 19.56 0.52
C TYR A 27 -14.00 20.27 0.66
N GLU A 28 -15.07 19.70 0.10
CA GLU A 28 -16.42 20.27 0.17
C GLU A 28 -17.10 20.06 1.54
N THR A 29 -16.51 19.23 2.40
CA THR A 29 -17.08 18.88 3.71
C THR A 29 -16.37 19.67 4.80
N GLU A 30 -16.96 20.78 5.27
CA GLU A 30 -16.42 21.62 6.37
C GLU A 30 -16.38 20.88 7.73
N ASP A 31 -17.05 19.75 7.88
CA ASP A 31 -17.14 19.01 9.13
C ASP A 31 -16.00 17.99 9.22
N MET A 32 -14.98 18.34 10.00
CA MET A 32 -13.75 17.55 10.18
C MET A 32 -13.96 16.10 10.64
N GLY A 33 -15.15 15.77 11.15
CA GLY A 33 -15.52 14.40 11.56
C GLY A 33 -15.98 13.52 10.41
N GLY A 34 -16.52 14.10 9.33
CA GLY A 34 -17.15 13.37 8.23
C GLY A 34 -16.23 12.82 7.14
N THR A 35 -14.98 13.29 7.10
CA THR A 35 -14.04 12.92 6.00
C THR A 35 -13.07 11.80 6.36
N MET A 36 -12.99 11.41 7.63
CA MET A 36 -12.10 10.34 8.05
C MET A 36 -12.66 8.97 7.68
N ARG A 37 -11.89 8.18 6.97
CA ARG A 37 -12.21 6.78 6.70
C ARG A 37 -11.90 5.95 7.94
N LEU A 38 -12.93 5.43 8.58
CA LEU A 38 -12.85 4.68 9.84
C LEU A 38 -13.52 3.32 9.72
N GLY A 39 -12.92 2.32 10.36
CA GLY A 39 -13.51 1.00 10.47
C GLY A 39 -13.06 0.02 9.40
N ALA A 40 -13.81 -1.06 9.27
CA ALA A 40 -13.53 -2.11 8.30
C ALA A 40 -14.14 -1.75 6.94
N HIS A 41 -13.30 -1.77 5.90
CA HIS A 41 -13.71 -1.54 4.53
C HIS A 41 -13.16 -2.66 3.63
N GLU A 42 -13.92 -2.99 2.61
CA GLU A 42 -13.52 -3.93 1.59
C GLU A 42 -12.65 -3.23 0.55
N THR A 43 -11.62 -3.95 0.11
CA THR A 43 -10.71 -3.56 -0.96
C THR A 43 -10.73 -4.65 -2.02
N GLU A 44 -11.05 -4.31 -3.27
CA GLU A 44 -10.92 -5.19 -4.42
C GLU A 44 -9.45 -5.33 -4.78
N ILE A 45 -9.01 -6.56 -5.07
CA ILE A 45 -7.63 -6.90 -5.38
C ILE A 45 -7.52 -7.32 -6.85
N GLU A 46 -6.58 -6.72 -7.55
CA GLU A 46 -6.30 -7.03 -8.94
C GLU A 46 -5.62 -8.40 -9.06
N ALA A 47 -6.09 -9.22 -10.01
CA ALA A 47 -5.54 -10.55 -10.23
C ALA A 47 -4.07 -10.49 -10.73
N ASP A 48 -3.33 -11.57 -10.51
CA ASP A 48 -1.93 -11.70 -10.93
C ASP A 48 -0.99 -10.65 -10.30
N THR A 49 -1.32 -10.16 -9.09
CA THR A 49 -0.54 -9.20 -8.31
C THR A 49 0.02 -9.82 -7.04
N LEU A 50 1.04 -9.19 -6.44
CA LEU A 50 1.56 -9.59 -5.13
C LEU A 50 0.45 -9.52 -4.06
N ALA A 51 -0.45 -8.55 -4.14
CA ALA A 51 -1.58 -8.45 -3.22
C ALA A 51 -2.51 -9.67 -3.33
N ALA A 52 -2.79 -10.15 -4.55
CA ALA A 52 -3.58 -11.37 -4.76
C ALA A 52 -2.90 -12.61 -4.17
N GLU A 53 -1.58 -12.72 -4.30
CA GLU A 53 -0.80 -13.80 -3.68
C GLU A 53 -0.80 -13.69 -2.15
N VAL A 54 -0.60 -12.49 -1.60
CA VAL A 54 -0.53 -12.23 -0.17
C VAL A 54 -1.85 -12.56 0.54
N TYR A 55 -2.97 -12.16 -0.05
CA TYR A 55 -4.29 -12.38 0.56
C TYR A 55 -4.94 -13.70 0.14
N ASP A 56 -4.45 -14.36 -0.91
CA ASP A 56 -5.05 -15.55 -1.54
C ASP A 56 -6.55 -15.34 -1.84
N ALA A 57 -6.88 -14.16 -2.39
CA ALA A 57 -8.25 -13.71 -2.61
C ALA A 57 -8.31 -12.57 -3.64
N ASP A 58 -9.51 -12.34 -4.19
CA ASP A 58 -9.85 -11.22 -5.08
C ASP A 58 -10.33 -9.96 -4.30
N SER A 59 -10.50 -10.08 -3.00
CA SER A 59 -10.81 -8.96 -2.12
C SER A 59 -10.31 -9.22 -0.70
N CYS A 60 -10.11 -8.15 0.07
CA CYS A 60 -9.85 -8.24 1.49
C CYS A 60 -10.64 -7.17 2.26
N THR A 61 -10.92 -7.45 3.53
CA THR A 61 -11.53 -6.46 4.43
C THR A 61 -10.53 -6.09 5.50
N GLU A 62 -10.09 -4.84 5.50
CA GLU A 62 -9.12 -4.32 6.46
C GLU A 62 -9.65 -3.09 7.20
N ARG A 63 -9.03 -2.73 8.32
CA ARG A 63 -9.43 -1.56 9.10
C ARG A 63 -8.64 -0.34 8.68
N HIS A 64 -9.36 0.77 8.51
CA HIS A 64 -8.81 2.07 8.12
C HIS A 64 -8.94 3.08 9.25
N ARG A 65 -7.99 4.03 9.25
CA ARG A 65 -8.01 5.21 10.12
C ARG A 65 -7.18 6.32 9.48
N HIS A 66 -7.63 6.80 8.33
CA HIS A 66 -6.94 7.86 7.60
C HIS A 66 -7.94 8.82 6.95
N ARG A 67 -7.46 9.99 6.58
CA ARG A 67 -8.22 11.02 5.87
C ARG A 67 -7.61 11.30 4.51
N TYR A 68 -6.29 11.28 4.44
CA TYR A 68 -5.53 11.56 3.24
C TYR A 68 -5.42 10.30 2.38
N GLU A 69 -5.44 10.50 1.08
CA GLU A 69 -5.50 9.46 0.05
C GLU A 69 -4.40 9.69 -1.00
N VAL A 70 -4.12 8.70 -1.81
CA VAL A 70 -3.26 8.89 -2.99
C VAL A 70 -3.92 9.90 -3.92
N ASN A 71 -3.20 10.97 -4.23
CA ASN A 71 -3.71 12.03 -5.11
C ASN A 71 -3.88 11.48 -6.54
N PRO A 72 -5.12 11.52 -7.10
CA PRO A 72 -5.41 10.96 -8.42
C PRO A 72 -4.55 11.52 -9.55
N GLU A 73 -4.09 12.77 -9.44
CA GLU A 73 -3.24 13.43 -10.45
C GLU A 73 -1.86 12.77 -10.59
N TYR A 74 -1.43 11.99 -9.60
CA TYR A 74 -0.13 11.32 -9.60
C TYR A 74 -0.21 9.83 -9.96
N ILE A 75 -1.38 9.21 -9.99
CA ILE A 75 -1.54 7.75 -10.18
C ILE A 75 -0.85 7.30 -11.47
N GLU A 76 -1.23 7.87 -12.62
CA GLU A 76 -0.64 7.49 -13.92
C GLU A 76 0.89 7.66 -13.97
N ARG A 77 1.41 8.70 -13.30
CA ARG A 77 2.85 8.97 -13.25
C ARG A 77 3.58 7.95 -12.38
N LEU A 78 2.98 7.55 -11.26
CA LEU A 78 3.51 6.54 -10.35
C LEU A 78 3.50 5.16 -11.01
N GLU A 79 2.43 4.81 -11.71
CA GLU A 79 2.31 3.56 -12.47
C GLU A 79 3.34 3.52 -13.63
N ALA A 80 3.54 4.63 -14.33
CA ALA A 80 4.55 4.72 -15.39
C ALA A 80 6.00 4.55 -14.88
N ASP A 81 6.24 4.78 -13.58
CA ASP A 81 7.55 4.56 -12.92
C ASP A 81 7.66 3.19 -12.25
N GLY A 82 6.69 2.30 -12.47
CA GLY A 82 6.73 0.90 -12.06
C GLY A 82 6.06 0.59 -10.71
N LEU A 83 5.26 1.51 -10.14
CA LEU A 83 4.32 1.17 -9.08
C LEU A 83 3.08 0.53 -9.69
N THR A 84 2.51 -0.44 -8.98
CA THR A 84 1.20 -1.03 -9.31
C THR A 84 0.25 -0.76 -8.14
N PHE A 85 -0.90 -0.19 -8.41
CA PHE A 85 -1.98 -0.08 -7.44
C PHE A 85 -2.87 -1.31 -7.53
N SER A 86 -2.49 -2.34 -6.79
CA SER A 86 -3.10 -3.68 -6.82
C SER A 86 -4.34 -3.83 -5.94
N GLY A 87 -4.65 -2.86 -5.09
CA GLY A 87 -5.87 -2.85 -4.29
C GLY A 87 -6.62 -1.54 -4.41
N ARG A 88 -7.94 -1.60 -4.65
CA ARG A 88 -8.78 -0.43 -4.89
C ARG A 88 -10.12 -0.54 -4.16
N ALA A 89 -10.66 0.61 -3.73
CA ALA A 89 -12.02 0.73 -3.24
C ALA A 89 -12.62 2.01 -3.83
N ASP A 90 -13.64 1.88 -4.67
CA ASP A 90 -14.18 2.98 -5.48
C ASP A 90 -13.06 3.66 -6.29
N ASN A 91 -12.82 4.95 -6.05
CA ASN A 91 -11.77 5.75 -6.68
C ASN A 91 -10.48 5.88 -5.82
N ARG A 92 -10.34 5.07 -4.76
CA ARG A 92 -9.22 5.12 -3.82
C ARG A 92 -8.23 4.00 -4.07
N MET A 93 -6.96 4.34 -3.98
CA MET A 93 -5.85 3.38 -4.06
C MET A 93 -5.51 2.89 -2.66
N GLU A 94 -5.76 1.62 -2.39
CA GLU A 94 -5.67 1.03 -1.05
C GLU A 94 -4.40 0.20 -0.83
N ILE A 95 -3.92 -0.43 -1.89
CA ILE A 95 -2.71 -1.25 -1.86
C ILE A 95 -1.86 -0.87 -3.06
N LEU A 96 -0.56 -0.75 -2.83
CA LEU A 96 0.43 -0.56 -3.87
C LEU A 96 1.58 -1.54 -3.71
N GLU A 97 2.21 -1.89 -4.83
CA GLU A 97 3.33 -2.80 -4.88
C GLU A 97 4.31 -2.43 -5.98
N ARG A 98 5.46 -3.10 -6.00
CA ARG A 98 6.49 -2.92 -7.01
C ARG A 98 7.10 -4.26 -7.40
N GLY A 99 6.88 -4.67 -8.65
CA GLY A 99 7.24 -6.00 -9.15
C GLY A 99 8.74 -6.22 -9.36
N ASP A 100 9.55 -5.16 -9.44
CA ASP A 100 11.01 -5.24 -9.56
C ASP A 100 11.75 -5.29 -8.21
N HIS A 101 11.02 -5.40 -7.11
CA HIS A 101 11.55 -5.50 -5.75
C HIS A 101 11.17 -6.84 -5.11
N PRO A 102 12.05 -7.49 -4.34
CA PRO A 102 11.77 -8.78 -3.68
C PRO A 102 10.49 -8.80 -2.83
N PHE A 103 10.20 -7.72 -2.16
CA PHE A 103 8.94 -7.48 -1.45
C PHE A 103 8.76 -5.98 -1.21
N PHE A 104 7.91 -5.36 -1.99
CA PHE A 104 7.50 -3.98 -1.81
C PHE A 104 5.98 -3.94 -1.79
N PHE A 105 5.42 -3.69 -0.62
CA PHE A 105 3.99 -3.73 -0.36
C PHE A 105 3.61 -2.58 0.56
N GLY A 106 2.72 -1.71 0.11
CA GLY A 106 2.17 -0.62 0.89
C GLY A 106 0.66 -0.69 0.96
N THR A 107 0.09 -0.31 2.09
CA THR A 107 -1.36 -0.29 2.30
C THR A 107 -1.80 0.95 3.06
N GLN A 108 -2.96 1.49 2.72
CA GLN A 108 -3.65 2.53 3.47
C GLN A 108 -4.26 1.99 4.77
N ALA A 109 -4.59 0.73 4.77
CA ALA A 109 -5.19 0.04 5.91
C ALA A 109 -4.17 -0.29 7.00
N HIS A 110 -4.70 -0.75 8.12
CA HIS A 110 -3.96 -1.22 9.30
C HIS A 110 -4.11 -2.74 9.47
N PRO A 111 -3.37 -3.56 8.70
CA PRO A 111 -3.49 -5.02 8.75
C PRO A 111 -3.09 -5.61 10.10
N GLU A 112 -2.30 -4.89 10.93
CA GLU A 112 -1.95 -5.30 12.28
C GLU A 112 -3.18 -5.52 13.17
N PHE A 113 -4.27 -4.83 12.93
CA PHE A 113 -5.50 -5.01 13.72
C PHE A 113 -6.18 -6.36 13.48
N ARG A 114 -5.83 -7.07 12.44
CA ARG A 114 -6.33 -8.42 12.15
C ARG A 114 -5.41 -9.53 12.62
N SER A 115 -4.18 -9.21 13.00
CA SER A 115 -3.27 -10.20 13.61
C SER A 115 -3.79 -10.73 14.93
N ARG A 116 -3.57 -12.03 15.15
CA ARG A 116 -3.85 -12.75 16.39
C ARG A 116 -2.62 -13.59 16.75
N PRO A 117 -2.46 -14.02 18.02
CA PRO A 117 -1.31 -14.83 18.43
C PRO A 117 -1.16 -16.14 17.65
N ASP A 118 -2.26 -16.69 17.18
CA ASP A 118 -2.34 -17.94 16.42
C ASP A 118 -2.51 -17.74 14.92
N ARG A 119 -2.69 -16.50 14.46
CA ARG A 119 -2.91 -16.16 13.05
C ARG A 119 -2.42 -14.75 12.75
N ALA A 120 -1.20 -14.63 12.26
CA ALA A 120 -0.68 -13.36 11.79
C ALA A 120 -1.44 -12.86 10.55
N SER A 121 -1.53 -11.54 10.37
CA SER A 121 -2.11 -10.95 9.18
C SER A 121 -1.25 -11.24 7.95
N PRO A 122 -1.86 -11.54 6.78
CA PRO A 122 -1.16 -11.99 5.58
C PRO A 122 0.04 -11.13 5.13
N PRO A 123 -0.03 -9.80 5.11
CA PRO A 123 1.11 -8.98 4.69
C PRO A 123 2.36 -9.17 5.55
N PHE A 124 2.21 -9.42 6.85
CA PHE A 124 3.36 -9.66 7.73
C PHE A 124 3.95 -11.06 7.55
N VAL A 125 3.10 -12.05 7.27
CA VAL A 125 3.56 -13.41 6.93
C VAL A 125 4.40 -13.34 5.66
N ALA A 126 3.88 -12.74 4.60
CA ALA A 126 4.55 -12.62 3.32
C ALA A 126 5.88 -11.85 3.40
N LEU A 127 5.93 -10.77 4.20
CA LEU A 127 7.18 -10.05 4.46
C LEU A 127 8.25 -10.96 5.08
N VAL A 128 7.89 -11.73 6.09
CA VAL A 128 8.83 -12.65 6.78
C VAL A 128 9.30 -13.75 5.82
N GLU A 129 8.39 -14.31 5.03
CA GLU A 129 8.73 -15.34 4.03
C GLU A 129 9.67 -14.80 2.94
N ALA A 130 9.44 -13.58 2.46
CA ALA A 130 10.33 -12.93 1.51
C ALA A 130 11.73 -12.70 2.08
N VAL A 131 11.85 -12.31 3.34
CA VAL A 131 13.14 -12.14 4.03
C VAL A 131 13.85 -13.49 4.21
N LEU A 132 13.15 -14.53 4.62
CA LEU A 132 13.72 -15.86 4.79
C LEU A 132 14.13 -16.48 3.45
N GLY A 133 13.33 -16.32 2.41
CA GLY A 133 13.66 -16.77 1.05
C GLY A 133 14.88 -16.08 0.46
N SER A 134 15.10 -14.80 0.77
CA SER A 134 16.28 -14.06 0.33
C SER A 134 17.57 -14.48 1.05
N THR A 135 17.49 -14.87 2.32
CA THR A 135 18.65 -15.40 3.08
C THR A 135 19.08 -16.76 2.56
N ASP A 136 18.15 -17.63 2.22
CA ASP A 136 18.44 -18.98 1.67
C ASP A 136 19.16 -18.92 0.31
N THR A 137 18.88 -17.90 -0.50
CA THR A 137 19.55 -17.68 -1.80
C THR A 137 20.99 -17.19 -1.62
N THR A 138 21.26 -16.42 -0.57
CA THR A 138 22.58 -15.87 -0.27
C THR A 138 23.52 -16.98 0.26
N GLU A 139 23.03 -17.89 1.08
CA GLU A 139 23.79 -19.02 1.59
C GLU A 139 24.14 -20.03 0.47
N ARG A 140 23.22 -20.33 -0.44
CA ARG A 140 23.48 -21.18 -1.62
C ARG A 140 24.54 -20.63 -2.56
N ASN A 141 24.65 -19.32 -2.69
CA ASN A 141 25.66 -18.67 -3.52
C ASN A 141 27.02 -18.54 -2.82
N ALA A 142 27.09 -18.64 -1.50
CA ALA A 142 28.33 -18.66 -0.75
C ALA A 142 29.05 -20.04 -0.83
N ASP A 143 28.28 -21.12 -0.86
CA ASP A 143 28.81 -22.50 -0.96
C ASP A 143 29.33 -22.89 -2.35
N VAL A 144 29.05 -22.09 -3.39
CA VAL A 144 29.52 -22.36 -4.78
C VAL A 144 30.87 -21.67 -5.07
N ARG A 145 31.48 -20.95 -4.12
CA ARG A 145 32.79 -20.30 -4.27
C ARG A 145 33.88 -20.95 -3.42
N LEU A 146 34.05 -22.26 -3.55
CA LEU A 146 35.24 -22.99 -3.13
C LEU A 146 35.88 -23.69 -4.32
#